data_c7bacfcf595abac3103d195fb79798f9
#
_entry.id   c7bacfcf595abac3103d195fb79798f9
#
_cell.length_a   1.000
_cell.length_b   1.000
_cell.length_c   1.000
_cell.angle_alpha   90.00
_cell.angle_beta   90.00
_cell.angle_gamma   90.00
#
_symmetry.space_group_name_H-M   'P 1'
#
loop_
_entity.id
_entity.type
_entity.pdbx_description
1 polymer ?
#
loop_
_entity_poly.entity_id
_entity_poly.type
_entity_poly.pdbx_seq_one_letter_code
_entity_poly.pdbx_strand_id
1 'polypeptide(L)'
;RLQRQMCIRDSLNTFERSDAMAFADTFKALSDPARREILQLLKNGRMSAGEIGSHFHMTGATVSYHLKILKKADLIWETKEKNFIYYDLNTSVVEELLLWLKDLKGDESHDEKI
;
A
#
# COMPACT_ATOMS: atom_id res chain seq x y z
N ARG A 1 5.37 15.88 5.75
CA ARG A 1 4.27 15.57 6.00
C ARG A 1 3.19 16.49 5.70
N LEU A 2 3.38 17.69 5.74
CA LEU A 2 2.39 18.54 5.41
C LEU A 2 1.94 18.38 4.04
N GLN A 3 2.74 17.93 3.18
CA GLN A 3 2.37 17.77 1.88
C GLN A 3 1.25 16.83 1.79
N ARG A 4 1.10 16.00 2.76
CA ARG A 4 0.07 15.11 2.73
C ARG A 4 -1.17 15.84 2.88
N GLN A 5 -1.17 16.84 3.66
CA GLN A 5 -2.31 17.59 3.88
C GLN A 5 -2.75 18.26 2.68
N MET A 6 -1.88 18.68 1.86
CA MET A 6 -2.28 19.30 0.71
C MET A 6 -3.07 18.44 -0.13
N CYS A 7 -2.82 17.21 -0.09
CA CYS A 7 -3.55 16.33 -0.90
C CYS A 7 -4.97 16.27 -0.51
N ILE A 8 -5.26 16.60 0.70
CA ILE A 8 -6.60 16.54 1.14
C ILE A 8 -7.45 17.46 0.37
N ARG A 9 -6.99 18.65 0.12
CA ARG A 9 -7.75 19.55 -0.54
C ARG A 9 -8.02 19.09 -1.91
N ASP A 10 -7.06 18.49 -2.52
CA ASP A 10 -7.24 18.03 -3.82
C ASP A 10 -8.22 16.92 -3.84
N SER A 11 -8.22 16.10 -2.85
CA SER A 11 -9.07 14.97 -2.88
C SER A 11 -10.51 15.35 -2.84
N LEU A 12 -10.83 16.52 -2.42
CA LEU A 12 -12.20 16.90 -2.39
C LEU A 12 -12.75 17.01 -3.78
N ASN A 13 -12.02 17.55 -4.67
CA ASN A 13 -12.47 17.70 -5.98
C ASN A 13 -12.46 16.46 -6.77
N THR A 14 -11.49 15.66 -6.57
CA THR A 14 -11.40 14.49 -7.38
C THR A 14 -11.87 13.28 -6.65
N PHE A 15 -12.50 13.47 -5.55
CA PHE A 15 -12.96 12.38 -4.75
C PHE A 15 -13.60 11.28 -5.51
N GLU A 16 -14.58 11.52 -6.25
CA GLU A 16 -15.25 10.51 -6.96
C GLU A 16 -14.39 9.82 -7.94
N ARG A 17 -13.61 10.54 -8.67
CA ARG A 17 -12.79 9.96 -9.62
C ARG A 17 -11.64 9.30 -8.97
N SER A 18 -11.12 9.88 -7.92
CA SER A 18 -9.96 9.35 -7.32
C SER A 18 -10.17 8.03 -6.63
N ASP A 19 -11.36 7.70 -6.25
CA ASP A 19 -11.58 6.44 -5.62
C ASP A 19 -11.22 5.34 -6.59
N ALA A 20 -11.69 5.42 -7.80
CA ALA A 20 -11.41 4.41 -8.76
C ALA A 20 -9.95 4.42 -9.15
N MET A 21 -9.36 5.59 -9.29
CA MET A 21 -7.99 5.64 -9.71
C MET A 21 -7.05 5.15 -8.65
N ALA A 22 -7.29 5.52 -7.41
CA ALA A 22 -6.42 5.12 -6.34
C ALA A 22 -6.42 3.62 -6.19
N PHE A 23 -7.57 3.01 -6.28
CA PHE A 23 -7.61 1.60 -6.11
C PHE A 23 -7.07 0.86 -7.35
N ALA A 24 -7.02 1.52 -8.48
CA ALA A 24 -6.44 0.89 -9.65
C ALA A 24 -4.97 0.58 -9.39
N ASP A 25 -4.23 1.53 -8.81
CA ASP A 25 -2.84 1.29 -8.51
C ASP A 25 -2.73 0.27 -7.39
N THR A 26 -3.64 0.30 -6.45
CA THR A 26 -3.62 -0.63 -5.36
C THR A 26 -3.80 -2.06 -5.86
N PHE A 27 -4.78 -2.28 -6.73
CA PHE A 27 -5.00 -3.60 -7.25
C PHE A 27 -3.84 -4.06 -8.13
N LYS A 28 -3.25 -3.14 -8.87
CA LYS A 28 -2.14 -3.50 -9.69
C LYS A 28 -0.99 -3.95 -8.82
N ALA A 29 -0.74 -3.24 -7.73
CA ALA A 29 0.33 -3.59 -6.84
C ALA A 29 0.07 -4.93 -6.18
N LEU A 30 -1.17 -5.22 -5.85
CA LEU A 30 -1.51 -6.46 -5.20
C LEU A 30 -1.60 -7.66 -6.14
N SER A 31 -1.52 -7.43 -7.43
CA SER A 31 -1.68 -8.53 -8.37
C SER A 31 -0.47 -9.45 -8.45
N ASP A 32 0.66 -9.05 -7.91
CA ASP A 32 1.86 -9.85 -8.01
C ASP A 32 2.16 -10.53 -6.68
N PRO A 33 2.40 -11.84 -6.67
CA PRO A 33 2.65 -12.55 -5.43
C PRO A 33 3.85 -12.04 -4.66
N ALA A 34 4.89 -11.63 -5.36
CA ALA A 34 6.08 -11.13 -4.66
C ALA A 34 5.75 -9.85 -3.93
N ARG A 35 4.93 -8.99 -4.53
CA ARG A 35 4.57 -7.76 -3.86
C ARG A 35 3.70 -8.02 -2.65
N ARG A 36 2.82 -9.01 -2.73
CA ARG A 36 2.00 -9.36 -1.58
C ARG A 36 2.89 -9.89 -0.46
N GLU A 37 3.93 -10.62 -0.82
CA GLU A 37 4.83 -11.15 0.17
C GLU A 37 5.60 -10.02 0.85
N ILE A 38 5.99 -9.00 0.11
CA ILE A 38 6.68 -7.87 0.69
C ILE A 38 5.79 -7.21 1.74
N LEU A 39 4.51 -7.08 1.44
CA LEU A 39 3.60 -6.46 2.38
C LEU A 39 3.47 -7.32 3.64
N GLN A 40 3.50 -8.63 3.49
CA GLN A 40 3.42 -9.50 4.64
C GLN A 40 4.68 -9.36 5.50
N LEU A 41 5.83 -9.15 4.87
CA LEU A 41 7.03 -8.97 5.64
C LEU A 41 6.96 -7.67 6.42
N LEU A 42 6.46 -6.63 5.81
CA LEU A 42 6.38 -5.33 6.46
C LEU A 42 5.33 -5.28 7.56
N LYS A 43 4.44 -6.24 7.55
CA LYS A 43 3.43 -6.31 8.58
C LYS A 43 4.09 -6.45 9.95
N ASN A 44 5.24 -7.06 10.02
CA ASN A 44 5.92 -7.27 11.26
C ASN A 44 6.84 -6.13 11.69
N GLY A 45 6.92 -5.10 10.89
CA GLY A 45 7.75 -3.94 11.23
C GLY A 45 8.51 -3.45 10.03
N ARG A 46 9.12 -2.30 10.17
CA ARG A 46 9.81 -1.69 9.06
C ARG A 46 11.03 -2.51 8.65
N MET A 47 11.37 -2.46 7.41
CA MET A 47 12.52 -3.16 6.91
C MET A 47 13.23 -2.29 5.88
N SER A 48 14.53 -2.48 5.74
CA SER A 48 15.27 -1.74 4.74
C SER A 48 15.14 -2.50 3.43
N ALA A 49 15.46 -1.85 2.34
CA ALA A 49 15.40 -2.49 1.04
C ALA A 49 16.28 -3.74 1.00
N GLY A 50 17.44 -3.65 1.64
CA GLY A 50 18.34 -4.80 1.65
C GLY A 50 17.75 -5.98 2.41
N GLU A 51 17.08 -5.68 3.53
CA GLU A 51 16.48 -6.74 4.30
C GLU A 51 15.34 -7.39 3.51
N ILE A 52 14.57 -6.60 2.82
CA ILE A 52 13.49 -7.14 2.03
C ILE A 52 14.07 -8.03 0.94
N GLY A 53 15.09 -7.54 0.28
CA GLY A 53 15.68 -8.30 -0.80
C GLY A 53 16.27 -9.62 -0.36
N SER A 54 16.73 -9.69 0.88
CA SER A 54 17.35 -10.91 1.33
C SER A 54 16.33 -12.06 1.49
N HIS A 55 15.06 -11.74 1.47
CA HIS A 55 14.04 -12.78 1.58
C HIS A 55 13.69 -13.36 0.20
N PHE A 56 14.20 -12.79 -0.85
CA PHE A 56 13.87 -13.26 -2.18
C PHE A 56 15.10 -13.60 -2.98
N HIS A 57 14.95 -14.40 -3.99
CA HIS A 57 16.05 -14.71 -4.87
C HIS A 57 15.86 -13.82 -6.09
N MET A 58 15.89 -12.53 -5.88
CA MET A 58 15.71 -11.59 -6.95
C MET A 58 16.81 -10.59 -6.95
N THR A 59 17.05 -9.95 -8.08
CA THR A 59 18.10 -8.96 -8.16
C THR A 59 17.60 -7.74 -7.42
N GLY A 60 18.52 -6.87 -7.05
CA GLY A 60 18.14 -5.64 -6.40
C GLY A 60 17.27 -4.80 -7.27
N ALA A 61 17.49 -4.84 -8.58
CA ALA A 61 16.67 -4.05 -9.50
C ALA A 61 15.24 -4.52 -9.47
N THR A 62 15.02 -5.83 -9.39
CA THR A 62 13.67 -6.36 -9.35
C THR A 62 12.97 -5.98 -8.04
N VAL A 63 13.70 -6.04 -6.94
CA VAL A 63 13.13 -5.66 -5.66
C VAL A 63 12.77 -4.18 -5.70
N SER A 64 13.63 -3.35 -6.25
CA SER A 64 13.37 -1.93 -6.34
C SER A 64 12.14 -1.66 -7.20
N TYR A 65 11.97 -2.43 -8.25
CA TYR A 65 10.84 -2.28 -9.14
C TYR A 65 9.54 -2.55 -8.36
N HIS A 66 9.52 -3.61 -7.57
CA HIS A 66 8.33 -3.94 -6.80
C HIS A 66 8.06 -2.87 -5.73
N LEU A 67 9.11 -2.38 -5.08
CA LEU A 67 8.93 -1.37 -4.06
C LEU A 67 8.39 -0.08 -4.66
N LYS A 68 8.80 0.22 -5.89
CA LYS A 68 8.34 1.42 -6.53
C LYS A 68 6.86 1.33 -6.82
N ILE A 69 6.39 0.18 -7.26
CA ILE A 69 4.98 0.00 -7.57
C ILE A 69 4.16 0.07 -6.29
N LEU A 70 4.66 -0.54 -5.20
CA LEU A 70 3.96 -0.50 -3.94
C LEU A 70 3.91 0.94 -3.39
N LYS A 71 4.98 1.69 -3.58
CA LYS A 71 5.02 3.04 -3.11
C LYS A 71 4.06 3.91 -3.90
N LYS A 72 3.97 3.68 -5.20
CA LYS A 72 3.08 4.47 -6.03
C LYS A 72 1.64 4.22 -5.63
N ALA A 73 1.32 3.04 -5.15
CA ALA A 73 -0.03 2.72 -4.72
C ALA A 73 -0.27 3.17 -3.29
N ASP A 74 0.72 3.80 -2.67
CA ASP A 74 0.66 4.26 -1.29
C ASP A 74 0.44 3.12 -0.30
N LEU A 75 0.84 1.93 -0.66
CA LEU A 75 0.73 0.81 0.26
C LEU A 75 1.89 0.76 1.23
N ILE A 76 2.97 1.45 0.91
CA ILE A 76 4.12 1.51 1.80
C ILE A 76 4.65 2.94 1.89
N TRP A 77 5.35 3.23 2.98
CA TRP A 77 5.96 4.52 3.18
C TRP A 77 7.46 4.34 3.07
N GLU A 78 8.14 5.33 2.59
CA GLU A 78 9.57 5.26 2.47
C GLU A 78 10.19 6.28 3.42
N THR A 79 11.15 5.89 4.21
CA THR A 79 11.82 6.78 5.14
C THR A 79 13.32 6.63 4.98
N LYS A 80 14.02 7.75 4.83
CA LYS A 80 15.43 7.69 4.68
C LYS A 80 16.09 8.02 5.98
N GLU A 81 16.92 7.15 6.49
CA GLU A 81 17.63 7.41 7.71
C GLU A 81 19.10 7.12 7.49
N LYS A 82 19.93 8.12 7.62
CA LYS A 82 21.35 7.98 7.39
C LYS A 82 21.57 7.45 5.98
N ASN A 83 22.16 6.32 5.87
CA ASN A 83 22.44 5.79 4.55
C ASN A 83 21.45 4.72 4.13
N PHE A 84 20.43 4.51 4.90
CA PHE A 84 19.48 3.46 4.59
C PHE A 84 18.11 3.99 4.25
N ILE A 85 17.40 3.24 3.46
CA ILE A 85 16.03 3.57 3.13
C ILE A 85 15.19 2.47 3.73
N TYR A 86 14.25 2.85 4.57
CA TYR A 86 13.37 1.89 5.22
C TYR A 86 11.95 2.02 4.70
N TYR A 87 11.24 0.93 4.74
CA TYR A 87 9.87 0.91 4.28
C TYR A 87 8.94 0.42 5.39
N ASP A 88 7.77 1.04 5.48
CA ASP A 88 6.77 0.67 6.46
C ASP A 88 5.46 0.45 5.74
N LEU A 89 4.63 -0.41 6.26
CA LEU A 89 3.34 -0.68 5.66
C LEU A 89 2.40 0.49 5.98
N ASN A 90 1.67 0.95 4.99
CA ASN A 90 0.70 2.01 5.22
C ASN A 90 -0.66 1.36 5.47
N THR A 91 -0.99 1.17 6.72
CA THR A 91 -2.22 0.46 7.05
C THR A 91 -3.46 1.29 6.74
N SER A 92 -3.32 2.60 6.58
CA SER A 92 -4.48 3.41 6.26
C SER A 92 -5.07 3.04 4.91
N VAL A 93 -4.23 2.79 3.93
CA VAL A 93 -4.70 2.43 2.61
C VAL A 93 -5.30 1.04 2.67
N VAL A 94 -4.73 0.16 3.48
CA VAL A 94 -5.25 -1.18 3.61
C VAL A 94 -6.66 -1.10 4.21
N GLU A 95 -6.84 -0.24 5.20
CA GLU A 95 -8.14 -0.08 5.80
C GLU A 95 -9.14 0.50 4.84
N GLU A 96 -8.74 1.44 4.02
CA GLU A 96 -9.64 2.03 3.06
C GLU A 96 -10.08 0.97 2.06
N LEU A 97 -9.16 0.13 1.64
CA LEU A 97 -9.48 -0.90 0.70
C LEU A 97 -10.44 -1.89 1.33
N LEU A 98 -10.20 -2.21 2.58
CA LEU A 98 -11.05 -3.15 3.29
C LEU A 98 -12.47 -2.60 3.37
N LEU A 99 -12.61 -1.32 3.67
CA LEU A 99 -13.94 -0.73 3.75
C LEU A 99 -14.62 -0.75 2.39
N TRP A 100 -13.87 -0.52 1.34
CA TRP A 100 -14.44 -0.54 0.02
C TRP A 100 -14.92 -1.94 -0.33
N LEU A 101 -14.16 -2.96 0.06
CA LEU A 101 -14.54 -4.32 -0.21
C LEU A 101 -15.78 -4.70 0.60
N LYS A 102 -15.88 -4.20 1.81
CA LYS A 102 -17.04 -4.49 2.62
C LYS A 102 -18.27 -3.84 2.03
N ASP A 103 -18.10 -2.65 1.51
CA ASP A 103 -19.22 -1.96 0.93
C ASP A 103 -19.69 -2.71 -0.31
N LEU A 104 -18.78 -3.26 -1.06
CA LEU A 104 -19.11 -3.98 -2.25
C LEU A 104 -19.84 -5.25 -1.89
N LYS A 105 -19.49 -5.87 -0.78
CA LYS A 105 -20.12 -7.06 -0.35
C LYS A 105 -21.54 -6.78 0.11
N GLY A 106 -21.83 -5.57 0.51
CA GLY A 106 -23.16 -5.23 0.98
C GLY A 106 -23.16 -5.10 2.47
N ASP A 107 -24.28 -4.75 3.01
CA ASP A 107 -24.37 -4.53 4.41
C ASP A 107 -24.16 -5.75 5.19
N GLU A 108 -23.03 -5.90 5.80
CA GLU A 108 -22.77 -7.03 6.51
C GLU A 108 -23.39 -7.10 7.77
N SER A 109 -23.90 -6.07 8.25
CA SER A 109 -24.51 -6.14 9.53
C SER A 109 -25.70 -7.02 9.42
N HIS A 110 -26.24 -7.17 8.28
CA HIS A 110 -27.31 -8.03 8.16
C HIS A 110 -26.88 -9.38 8.39
N ASP A 111 -25.79 -9.74 7.88
CA ASP A 111 -25.29 -11.05 8.00
C ASP A 111 -25.10 -11.44 9.38
N GLU A 112 -24.59 -10.62 10.16
CA GLU A 112 -24.36 -10.98 11.44
C GLU A 112 -25.53 -11.25 12.18
N LYS A 113 -26.55 -10.58 11.94
CA LYS A 113 -27.68 -10.80 12.67
C LYS A 113 -28.23 -12.07 12.45
N ILE A 114 -28.02 -12.62 11.40
CA ILE A 114 -28.59 -13.86 11.13
C ILE A 114 -27.89 -14.97 11.74
#